data_276bbaa650bf45024d6b12a61b7a6300
#
_entry.id   276bbaa650bf45024d6b12a61b7a6300
#
_cell.length_a   1.000
_cell.length_b   1.000
_cell.length_c   1.000
_cell.angle_alpha   90.00
_cell.angle_beta   90.00
_cell.angle_gamma   90.00
#
_symmetry.space_group_name_H-M   'P 1'
#
loop_
_entity.id
_entity.type
_entity.pdbx_description
1 polymer ?
#
loop_
_entity_poly.entity_id
_entity_poly.type
_entity_poly.pdbx_seq_one_letter_code
_entity_poly.pdbx_strand_id
1 'polypeptide(L)'
;YLKLRDQAMHSLGIGTMHEMNSVISGIFFPSLTCRDYTLKEKINTWRGKSHSGVSSLWDEMLATNLIDKVSKLDIPIYIMAGVYDYTVSYTIAKDYFMQLEAPVKGFYTFENSAHSPLFEEPERMQRIMHEDVLRGVNNLSDLEIWK
;
A
#
# COMPACT_ATOMS: atom_id res chain seq x y z
N TYR A 1 19.91 10.23 -13.06
CA TYR A 1 19.46 8.96 -12.47
C TYR A 1 17.97 9.00 -12.12
N LEU A 2 17.50 9.91 -11.25
CA LEU A 2 16.11 9.96 -10.76
C LEU A 2 15.07 10.07 -11.88
N LYS A 3 15.29 10.95 -12.88
CA LYS A 3 14.37 11.11 -14.01
C LYS A 3 14.25 9.84 -14.86
N LEU A 4 15.37 9.17 -15.14
CA LEU A 4 15.40 7.93 -15.91
C LEU A 4 14.79 6.76 -15.12
N ARG A 5 15.02 6.71 -13.80
CA ARG A 5 14.40 5.73 -12.90
C ARG A 5 12.88 5.87 -12.90
N ASP A 6 12.37 7.07 -12.72
CA ASP A 6 10.93 7.34 -12.69
C ASP A 6 10.26 6.93 -14.02
N GLN A 7 10.87 7.30 -15.13
CA GLN A 7 10.40 6.92 -16.46
C GLN A 7 10.42 5.41 -16.69
N ALA A 8 11.48 4.72 -16.26
CA ALA A 8 11.59 3.27 -16.37
C ALA A 8 10.56 2.56 -15.47
N MET A 9 10.35 3.03 -14.25
CA MET A 9 9.34 2.48 -13.33
C MET A 9 7.94 2.58 -13.94
N HIS A 10 7.57 3.73 -14.49
CA HIS A 10 6.25 3.89 -15.13
C HIS A 10 6.10 3.04 -16.40
N SER A 11 7.16 2.92 -17.22
CA SER A 11 7.11 2.07 -18.43
C SER A 11 6.97 0.57 -18.10
N LEU A 12 7.35 0.18 -16.89
CA LEU A 12 7.23 -1.19 -16.37
C LEU A 12 5.95 -1.40 -15.53
N GLY A 13 5.08 -0.40 -15.43
CA GLY A 13 3.87 -0.47 -14.60
C GLY A 13 4.15 -0.40 -13.10
N ILE A 14 5.34 0.06 -12.70
CA ILE A 14 5.69 0.24 -11.28
C ILE A 14 5.27 1.65 -10.86
N GLY A 15 4.18 1.76 -10.14
CA GLY A 15 3.64 3.03 -9.70
C GLY A 15 2.72 2.89 -8.50
N THR A 16 2.16 3.99 -8.05
CA THR A 16 1.21 4.01 -6.93
C THR A 16 -0.19 3.55 -7.31
N MET A 17 -0.54 3.62 -8.60
CA MET A 17 -1.82 3.17 -9.18
C MET A 17 -1.56 2.45 -10.51
N HIS A 18 -2.40 1.47 -10.84
CA HIS A 18 -2.23 0.59 -11.99
C HIS A 18 -2.15 1.35 -13.33
N GLU A 19 -3.06 2.29 -13.54
CA GLU A 19 -3.11 3.07 -14.79
C GLU A 19 -2.44 4.45 -14.68
N MET A 20 -1.58 4.66 -13.68
CA MET A 20 -0.95 5.96 -13.47
C MET A 20 0.24 6.18 -14.41
N ASN A 21 0.09 7.07 -15.36
CA ASN A 21 1.14 7.40 -16.33
C ASN A 21 2.23 8.33 -15.77
N SER A 22 1.96 9.06 -14.70
CA SER A 22 2.91 10.01 -14.10
C SER A 22 2.48 10.38 -12.69
N VAL A 23 3.45 10.44 -11.76
CA VAL A 23 3.24 10.97 -10.39
C VAL A 23 2.78 12.42 -10.43
N ILE A 24 3.20 13.20 -11.43
CA ILE A 24 2.81 14.61 -11.57
C ILE A 24 1.32 14.73 -11.86
N SER A 25 0.81 13.99 -12.84
CA SER A 25 -0.62 14.04 -13.18
C SER A 25 -1.50 13.24 -12.20
N GLY A 26 -1.02 12.12 -11.69
CA GLY A 26 -1.80 11.22 -10.84
C GLY A 26 -1.81 11.57 -9.35
N ILE A 27 -0.80 12.29 -8.84
CA ILE A 27 -0.69 12.61 -7.42
C ILE A 27 -0.47 14.10 -7.17
N PHE A 28 0.52 14.72 -7.86
CA PHE A 28 0.87 16.09 -7.56
C PHE A 28 -0.29 17.06 -7.83
N PHE A 29 -0.84 17.09 -9.03
CA PHE A 29 -1.96 17.97 -9.34
C PHE A 29 -3.22 17.66 -8.51
N PRO A 30 -3.66 16.41 -8.33
CA PRO A 30 -4.78 16.10 -7.43
C PRO A 30 -4.54 16.56 -5.98
N SER A 31 -3.32 16.44 -5.45
CA SER A 31 -3.00 16.93 -4.11
C SER A 31 -3.14 18.44 -3.96
N LEU A 32 -2.85 19.20 -5.01
CA LEU A 32 -3.03 20.66 -5.02
C LEU A 32 -4.51 21.08 -5.10
N THR A 33 -5.36 20.27 -5.71
CA THR A 33 -6.81 20.55 -5.83
C THR A 33 -7.62 20.05 -4.63
N CYS A 34 -7.03 19.25 -3.75
CA CYS A 34 -7.69 18.77 -2.53
C CYS A 34 -8.21 19.94 -1.68
N ARG A 35 -9.49 19.91 -1.31
CA ARG A 35 -10.14 20.99 -0.56
C ARG A 35 -9.90 20.92 0.95
N ASP A 36 -9.53 19.77 1.45
CA ASP A 36 -9.34 19.50 2.88
C ASP A 36 -8.00 20.04 3.42
N TYR A 37 -7.09 20.42 2.52
CA TYR A 37 -5.78 20.98 2.88
C TYR A 37 -5.68 22.46 2.55
N THR A 38 -5.15 23.25 3.49
CA THR A 38 -4.74 24.63 3.26
C THR A 38 -3.56 24.70 2.29
N LEU A 39 -3.33 25.85 1.66
CA LEU A 39 -2.19 26.06 0.78
C LEU A 39 -0.84 25.78 1.48
N LYS A 40 -0.72 26.15 2.76
CA LYS A 40 0.48 25.90 3.58
C LYS A 40 0.72 24.40 3.76
N GLU A 41 -0.31 23.61 4.03
CA GLU A 41 -0.20 22.16 4.17
C GLU A 41 0.19 21.50 2.85
N LYS A 42 -0.41 21.91 1.74
CA LYS A 42 -0.04 21.43 0.40
C LYS A 42 1.45 21.65 0.10
N ILE A 43 1.96 22.85 0.35
CA ILE A 43 3.37 23.18 0.17
C ILE A 43 4.24 22.34 1.12
N ASN A 44 3.86 22.24 2.40
CA ASN A 44 4.63 21.49 3.40
C ASN A 44 4.66 19.99 3.10
N THR A 45 3.60 19.40 2.57
CA THR A 45 3.56 17.99 2.14
C THR A 45 4.66 17.71 1.11
N TRP A 46 4.77 18.54 0.09
CA TRP A 46 5.78 18.35 -0.96
C TRP A 46 7.20 18.68 -0.49
N ARG A 47 7.35 19.68 0.36
CA ARG A 47 8.64 19.95 1.03
C ARG A 47 9.05 18.77 1.92
N GLY A 48 8.14 18.24 2.73
CA GLY A 48 8.37 17.07 3.55
C GLY A 48 8.81 15.86 2.72
N LYS A 49 8.09 15.57 1.62
CA LYS A 49 8.45 14.51 0.69
C LYS A 49 9.88 14.66 0.13
N SER A 50 10.29 15.87 -0.21
CA SER A 50 11.64 16.12 -0.73
C SER A 50 12.74 15.93 0.32
N HIS A 51 12.43 16.18 1.59
CA HIS A 51 13.38 16.01 2.70
C HIS A 51 13.44 14.58 3.26
N SER A 52 12.35 13.84 3.19
CA SER A 52 12.26 12.48 3.75
C SER A 52 12.74 11.38 2.79
N GLY A 53 13.08 11.72 1.56
CA GLY A 53 13.31 10.76 0.48
C GLY A 53 14.53 9.87 0.61
N VAL A 54 15.51 10.18 1.48
CA VAL A 54 16.68 9.33 1.73
C VAL A 54 17.12 9.52 3.18
N SER A 55 17.00 8.46 3.98
CA SER A 55 17.47 8.44 5.36
C SER A 55 18.08 7.07 5.68
N SER A 56 18.86 6.96 6.75
CA SER A 56 19.42 5.69 7.25
C SER A 56 18.31 4.65 7.56
N LEU A 57 17.10 5.11 7.84
CA LEU A 57 15.93 4.25 8.02
C LEU A 57 15.58 3.44 6.76
N TRP A 58 15.88 3.99 5.57
CA TRP A 58 15.70 3.29 4.31
C TRP A 58 16.63 2.08 4.18
N ASP A 59 17.90 2.26 4.57
CA ASP A 59 18.89 1.19 4.55
C ASP A 59 18.53 0.08 5.56
N GLU A 60 18.05 0.44 6.74
CA GLU A 60 17.55 -0.51 7.74
C GLU A 60 16.30 -1.26 7.25
N MET A 61 15.38 -0.56 6.60
CA MET A 61 14.17 -1.18 6.03
C MET A 61 14.54 -2.22 4.96
N LEU A 62 15.44 -1.89 4.05
CA LEU A 62 15.93 -2.81 3.01
C LEU A 62 16.69 -4.02 3.57
N ALA A 63 17.39 -3.84 4.68
CA ALA A 63 18.13 -4.92 5.36
C ALA A 63 17.23 -5.78 6.28
N THR A 64 15.97 -5.40 6.47
CA THR A 64 15.06 -6.08 7.41
C THR A 64 14.16 -7.07 6.67
N ASN A 65 14.25 -8.34 7.08
CA ASN A 65 13.25 -9.34 6.70
C ASN A 65 12.19 -9.46 7.81
N LEU A 66 10.96 -9.04 7.52
CA LEU A 66 9.86 -9.11 8.49
C LEU A 66 9.42 -10.53 8.78
N ILE A 67 9.54 -11.46 7.84
CA ILE A 67 9.20 -12.88 8.04
C ILE A 67 10.01 -13.46 9.20
N ASP A 68 11.28 -13.11 9.30
CA ASP A 68 12.16 -13.61 10.35
C ASP A 68 11.97 -12.90 11.70
N LYS A 69 11.51 -11.65 11.68
CA LYS A 69 11.44 -10.80 12.88
C LYS A 69 10.06 -10.73 13.51
N VAL A 70 9.00 -10.81 12.71
CA VAL A 70 7.62 -10.62 13.16
C VAL A 70 6.77 -11.78 12.65
N SER A 71 6.82 -12.89 13.37
CA SER A 71 6.00 -14.07 13.08
C SER A 71 4.65 -14.05 13.78
N LYS A 72 4.46 -13.16 14.78
CA LYS A 72 3.23 -13.08 15.57
C LYS A 72 2.89 -11.67 15.95
N LEU A 73 1.59 -11.34 15.88
CA LEU A 73 0.99 -10.10 16.38
C LEU A 73 -0.17 -10.42 17.33
N ASP A 74 -0.32 -9.62 18.37
CA ASP A 74 -1.43 -9.76 19.34
C ASP A 74 -2.65 -8.88 18.99
N ILE A 75 -2.65 -8.30 17.80
CA ILE A 75 -3.73 -7.47 17.25
C ILE A 75 -4.24 -8.05 15.93
N PRO A 76 -5.50 -7.76 15.54
CA PRO A 76 -5.99 -8.09 14.21
C PRO A 76 -5.14 -7.48 13.10
N ILE A 77 -4.92 -8.24 12.02
CA ILE A 77 -4.21 -7.77 10.84
C ILE A 77 -5.04 -7.95 9.57
N TYR A 78 -5.04 -6.92 8.73
CA TYR A 78 -5.76 -6.88 7.46
C TYR A 78 -4.82 -6.39 6.38
N ILE A 79 -4.50 -7.25 5.40
CA ILE A 79 -3.62 -6.93 4.28
C ILE A 79 -4.47 -6.71 3.04
N MET A 80 -4.39 -5.50 2.47
CA MET A 80 -4.99 -5.12 1.21
C MET A 80 -3.89 -5.10 0.15
N ALA A 81 -4.00 -5.96 -0.87
CA ALA A 81 -2.94 -6.15 -1.85
C ALA A 81 -3.47 -6.07 -3.28
N GLY A 82 -2.93 -5.15 -4.07
CA GLY A 82 -3.21 -5.05 -5.51
C GLY A 82 -2.42 -6.09 -6.31
N VAL A 83 -3.08 -6.72 -7.27
CA VAL A 83 -2.45 -7.75 -8.14
C VAL A 83 -1.35 -7.14 -9.02
N TYR A 84 -1.50 -5.88 -9.40
CA TYR A 84 -0.56 -5.12 -10.22
C TYR A 84 0.47 -4.33 -9.39
N ASP A 85 0.59 -4.63 -8.09
CA ASP A 85 1.59 -3.97 -7.26
C ASP A 85 2.99 -4.54 -7.51
N TYR A 86 3.74 -3.83 -8.35
CA TYR A 86 5.15 -4.11 -8.60
C TYR A 86 6.09 -3.25 -7.73
N THR A 87 5.55 -2.42 -6.84
CA THR A 87 6.32 -1.68 -5.83
C THR A 87 6.66 -2.58 -4.65
N VAL A 88 5.66 -3.33 -4.17
CA VAL A 88 5.82 -4.42 -3.20
C VAL A 88 5.12 -5.66 -3.75
N SER A 89 5.80 -6.80 -3.69
CA SER A 89 5.31 -8.02 -4.33
C SER A 89 4.05 -8.57 -3.66
N TYR A 90 2.97 -8.69 -4.41
CA TYR A 90 1.74 -9.37 -4.00
C TYR A 90 2.02 -10.78 -3.46
N THR A 91 2.86 -11.55 -4.16
CA THR A 91 3.19 -12.93 -3.77
C THR A 91 3.91 -12.97 -2.42
N ILE A 92 4.90 -12.09 -2.22
CA ILE A 92 5.63 -12.02 -0.94
C ILE A 92 4.71 -11.57 0.20
N ALA A 93 3.82 -10.64 -0.04
CA ALA A 93 2.82 -10.22 0.96
C ALA A 93 1.90 -11.38 1.36
N LYS A 94 1.48 -12.19 0.38
CA LYS A 94 0.67 -13.39 0.61
C LYS A 94 1.44 -14.46 1.39
N ASP A 95 2.68 -14.72 1.02
CA ASP A 95 3.55 -15.70 1.71
C ASP A 95 3.82 -15.28 3.17
N TYR A 96 4.05 -13.99 3.41
CA TYR A 96 4.17 -13.45 4.76
C TYR A 96 2.87 -13.59 5.55
N PHE A 97 1.73 -13.25 4.96
CA PHE A 97 0.43 -13.41 5.60
C PHE A 97 0.16 -14.85 6.03
N MET A 98 0.53 -15.84 5.22
CA MET A 98 0.33 -17.26 5.56
C MET A 98 1.14 -17.68 6.79
N GLN A 99 2.33 -17.14 6.96
CA GLN A 99 3.23 -17.46 8.07
C GLN A 99 2.95 -16.66 9.35
N LEU A 100 2.35 -15.47 9.22
CA LEU A 100 2.06 -14.59 10.34
C LEU A 100 0.94 -15.16 11.23
N GLU A 101 1.14 -15.16 12.55
CA GLU A 101 0.10 -15.47 13.53
C GLU A 101 -0.54 -14.19 14.05
N ALA A 102 -1.88 -14.15 14.08
CA ALA A 102 -2.64 -13.07 14.70
C ALA A 102 -4.04 -13.56 15.13
N PRO A 103 -4.70 -12.90 16.10
CA PRO A 103 -6.03 -13.30 16.58
C PRO A 103 -7.11 -13.24 15.49
N VAL A 104 -7.00 -12.30 14.58
CA VAL A 104 -7.81 -12.22 13.35
C VAL A 104 -6.88 -11.86 12.21
N LYS A 105 -7.00 -12.55 11.09
CA LYS A 105 -6.21 -12.31 9.88
C LYS A 105 -7.14 -12.20 8.67
N GLY A 106 -7.04 -11.12 7.89
CA GLY A 106 -7.72 -10.95 6.63
C GLY A 106 -6.73 -10.59 5.51
N PHE A 107 -6.84 -11.26 4.36
CA PHE A 107 -6.11 -10.91 3.14
C PHE A 107 -7.11 -10.62 2.03
N TYR A 108 -6.97 -9.46 1.42
CA TYR A 108 -7.93 -8.95 0.44
C TYR A 108 -7.21 -8.58 -0.84
N THR A 109 -7.51 -9.31 -1.88
CA THR A 109 -6.96 -9.11 -3.22
C THR A 109 -7.75 -8.03 -3.94
N PHE A 110 -7.06 -7.08 -4.53
CA PHE A 110 -7.63 -6.03 -5.38
C PHE A 110 -7.17 -6.28 -6.81
N GLU A 111 -8.10 -6.78 -7.63
CA GLU A 111 -7.78 -7.35 -8.94
C GLU A 111 -7.43 -6.29 -10.01
N ASN A 112 -7.84 -5.05 -9.80
CA ASN A 112 -7.60 -3.95 -10.73
C ASN A 112 -6.65 -2.88 -10.17
N SER A 113 -6.05 -3.13 -9.00
CA SER A 113 -5.23 -2.16 -8.29
C SER A 113 -3.76 -2.53 -8.29
N ALA A 114 -2.90 -1.50 -8.22
CA ALA A 114 -1.49 -1.60 -7.87
C ALA A 114 -1.28 -1.29 -6.37
N HIS A 115 -0.42 -0.31 -6.05
CA HIS A 115 0.00 0.02 -4.68
C HIS A 115 -1.02 0.87 -3.90
N SER A 116 -2.12 1.26 -4.51
CA SER A 116 -3.08 2.20 -3.92
C SER A 116 -4.55 1.73 -4.03
N PRO A 117 -4.90 0.52 -3.56
CA PRO A 117 -6.25 -0.03 -3.74
C PRO A 117 -7.35 0.85 -3.15
N LEU A 118 -7.05 1.65 -2.13
CA LEU A 118 -8.00 2.62 -1.56
C LEU A 118 -8.52 3.63 -2.61
N PHE A 119 -7.67 4.02 -3.55
CA PHE A 119 -8.01 5.00 -4.58
C PHE A 119 -8.47 4.37 -5.88
N GLU A 120 -8.09 3.12 -6.13
CA GLU A 120 -8.37 2.42 -7.39
C GLU A 120 -9.67 1.61 -7.32
N GLU A 121 -9.97 1.01 -6.15
CA GLU A 121 -11.19 0.23 -5.90
C GLU A 121 -11.85 0.66 -4.58
N PRO A 122 -12.30 1.93 -4.47
CA PRO A 122 -12.77 2.52 -3.20
C PRO A 122 -14.03 1.82 -2.64
N GLU A 123 -14.93 1.34 -3.49
CA GLU A 123 -16.15 0.65 -3.05
C GLU A 123 -15.81 -0.68 -2.36
N ARG A 124 -14.89 -1.47 -2.93
CA ARG A 124 -14.39 -2.70 -2.32
C ARG A 124 -13.67 -2.42 -1.01
N MET A 125 -12.82 -1.40 -0.99
CA MET A 125 -12.11 -0.98 0.22
C MET A 125 -13.09 -0.55 1.31
N GLN A 126 -14.07 0.28 0.99
CA GLN A 126 -15.10 0.73 1.93
C GLN A 126 -15.88 -0.45 2.52
N ARG A 127 -16.26 -1.41 1.70
CA ARG A 127 -16.97 -2.60 2.15
C ARG A 127 -16.14 -3.41 3.14
N ILE A 128 -14.87 -3.69 2.82
CA ILE A 128 -13.95 -4.41 3.71
C ILE A 128 -13.78 -3.67 5.04
N MET A 129 -13.58 -2.36 5.00
CA MET A 129 -13.45 -1.54 6.21
C MET A 129 -14.69 -1.63 7.11
N HIS A 130 -15.91 -1.55 6.54
CA HIS A 130 -17.15 -1.58 7.31
C HIS A 130 -17.54 -2.98 7.80
N GLU A 131 -17.39 -3.99 6.96
CA GLU A 131 -17.89 -5.34 7.26
C GLU A 131 -16.89 -6.17 8.05
N ASP A 132 -15.59 -5.99 7.84
CA ASP A 132 -14.54 -6.77 8.51
C ASP A 132 -13.72 -5.94 9.50
N VAL A 133 -13.01 -4.92 9.05
CA VAL A 133 -12.02 -4.22 9.89
C VAL A 133 -12.66 -3.58 11.12
N LEU A 134 -13.74 -2.79 10.95
CA LEU A 134 -14.43 -2.13 12.06
C LEU A 134 -15.16 -3.10 13.00
N ARG A 135 -15.41 -4.32 12.54
CA ARG A 135 -16.07 -5.36 13.35
C ARG A 135 -15.08 -6.36 13.96
N GLY A 136 -13.81 -6.29 13.60
CA GLY A 136 -12.78 -7.20 14.08
C GLY A 136 -12.95 -8.63 13.57
N VAL A 137 -13.50 -8.82 12.34
CA VAL A 137 -13.73 -10.11 11.70
C VAL A 137 -13.06 -10.16 10.32
N ASN A 138 -13.09 -11.28 9.64
CA ASN A 138 -12.43 -11.50 8.35
C ASN A 138 -13.31 -12.25 7.33
N ASN A 139 -14.62 -12.01 7.37
CA ASN A 139 -15.61 -12.74 6.58
C ASN A 139 -15.46 -12.52 5.05
N LEU A 140 -14.90 -11.39 4.64
CA LEU A 140 -14.66 -11.04 3.25
C LEU A 140 -13.22 -11.37 2.79
N SER A 141 -12.42 -12.01 3.64
CA SER A 141 -11.05 -12.40 3.28
C SER A 141 -11.05 -13.40 2.12
N ASP A 142 -10.18 -13.16 1.13
CA ASP A 142 -10.04 -14.03 -0.04
C ASP A 142 -9.24 -15.31 0.28
N LEU A 143 -8.52 -15.34 1.40
CA LEU A 143 -7.79 -16.50 1.86
C LEU A 143 -8.48 -17.11 3.07
N GLU A 144 -8.98 -18.33 2.90
CA GLU A 144 -9.41 -19.15 4.02
C GLU A 144 -8.17 -19.58 4.83
N ILE A 145 -8.16 -19.20 6.09
CA ILE A 145 -7.17 -19.71 7.05
C ILE A 145 -7.69 -21.08 7.48
N TRP A 146 -7.12 -22.16 6.93
CA TRP A 146 -7.38 -23.50 7.42
C TRP A 146 -6.99 -23.55 8.90
N LYS A 147 -7.97 -23.74 9.76
CA LYS A 147 -7.80 -23.94 11.20
C LYS A 147 -7.17 -25.29 11.48
#